data_e27fc7eb15b2ef75a07ab9afe3074729
#
_entry.id   e27fc7eb15b2ef75a07ab9afe3074729
#
_cell.length_a   1.000
_cell.length_b   1.000
_cell.length_c   1.000
_cell.angle_alpha   90.00
_cell.angle_beta   90.00
_cell.angle_gamma   90.00
#
_symmetry.space_group_name_H-M   'P 1'
#
loop_
_entity.id
_entity.type
_entity.pdbx_description
1 polymer ?
#
loop_
_entity_poly.entity_id
_entity_poly.type
_entity_poly.pdbx_seq_one_letter_code
_entity_poly.pdbx_strand_id
1 'polypeptide(L)'
;MKAVGFWQPGESTSVIEDLSLPHPSMPKGRDLLIRVRAVAVNPRDLKSRRNISPSAGNPVVMGYDASGVVEATGPDVTLFRPGDHVFYAGVLDRQGANAEFQLVDERITGIKPAALSFEAAASVPLTGLTAWEMLFDRLQLSVNGDADQTLLMLGGAGGVPCMAIQLARTLSRVNIIGTASRQESVRAVRGFGAHYVLDHSCALAPQVASLAGLPPITRIFSTYTTPSAWENMAEIIAPQGRIGLIDD
;
A
#
# COMPACT_ATOMS: atom_id res chain seq x y z
N MET A 1 -8.03 26.73 -4.08
CA MET A 1 -7.78 25.74 -3.01
C MET A 1 -6.30 25.66 -2.70
N LYS A 2 -5.94 25.32 -1.47
CA LYS A 2 -4.56 25.01 -1.09
C LYS A 2 -4.21 23.60 -1.54
N ALA A 3 -2.96 23.40 -1.96
CA ALA A 3 -2.42 22.10 -2.34
C ALA A 3 -0.91 22.05 -2.05
N VAL A 4 -0.34 20.83 -2.10
CA VAL A 4 1.10 20.61 -2.00
C VAL A 4 1.56 19.82 -3.22
N GLY A 5 2.60 20.30 -3.88
CA GLY A 5 3.07 19.70 -5.13
C GLY A 5 4.38 20.29 -5.60
N PHE A 6 4.67 20.17 -6.88
CA PHE A 6 5.91 20.68 -7.45
C PHE A 6 5.76 21.11 -8.93
N TRP A 7 6.62 22.03 -9.36
CA TRP A 7 6.72 22.53 -10.73
C TRP A 7 7.83 21.85 -11.56
N GLN A 8 8.74 21.17 -10.88
CA GLN A 8 9.84 20.43 -11.51
C GLN A 8 10.11 19.15 -10.70
N PRO A 9 10.39 18.03 -11.37
CA PRO A 9 10.78 16.82 -10.67
C PRO A 9 12.14 16.98 -10.00
N GLY A 10 12.39 16.25 -8.93
CA GLY A 10 13.69 16.28 -8.26
C GLY A 10 13.78 15.36 -7.06
N GLU A 11 15.01 15.07 -6.63
CA GLU A 11 15.27 14.22 -5.47
C GLU A 11 15.15 14.96 -4.13
N SER A 12 15.43 16.26 -4.13
CA SER A 12 15.34 17.08 -2.92
C SER A 12 13.88 17.35 -2.52
N THR A 13 13.65 17.45 -1.21
CA THR A 13 12.37 17.93 -0.68
C THR A 13 12.14 19.42 -0.98
N SER A 14 13.18 20.16 -1.34
CA SER A 14 13.09 21.57 -1.70
C SER A 14 12.27 21.86 -2.97
N VAL A 15 11.97 20.83 -3.79
CA VAL A 15 11.08 20.99 -4.95
C VAL A 15 9.60 21.00 -4.56
N ILE A 16 9.27 20.58 -3.34
CA ILE A 16 7.89 20.52 -2.83
C ILE A 16 7.50 21.91 -2.33
N GLU A 17 6.39 22.43 -2.85
CA GLU A 17 5.90 23.77 -2.56
C GLU A 17 4.44 23.78 -2.15
N ASP A 18 4.07 24.79 -1.36
CA ASP A 18 2.68 25.15 -1.12
C ASP A 18 2.12 25.85 -2.37
N LEU A 19 1.05 25.29 -2.90
CA LEU A 19 0.39 25.76 -4.11
C LEU A 19 -0.96 26.40 -3.79
N SER A 20 -1.29 27.44 -4.57
CA SER A 20 -2.64 28.02 -4.59
C SER A 20 -3.24 27.78 -5.98
N LEU A 21 -4.19 26.85 -6.05
CA LEU A 21 -4.80 26.40 -7.30
C LEU A 21 -6.28 26.82 -7.40
N PRO A 22 -6.86 26.91 -8.59
CA PRO A 22 -8.30 27.03 -8.75
C PRO A 22 -9.02 25.86 -8.06
N HIS A 23 -10.23 26.09 -7.57
CA HIS A 23 -11.08 25.00 -7.11
C HIS A 23 -11.37 24.04 -8.29
N PRO A 24 -11.42 22.71 -8.09
CA PRO A 24 -11.77 21.79 -9.16
C PRO A 24 -13.13 22.15 -9.76
N SER A 25 -13.29 21.88 -11.06
CA SER A 25 -14.57 22.00 -11.72
C SER A 25 -15.60 21.06 -11.13
N MET A 26 -16.89 21.30 -11.39
CA MET A 26 -17.94 20.36 -11.03
C MET A 26 -17.64 18.96 -11.60
N PRO A 27 -17.86 17.88 -10.82
CA PRO A 27 -17.57 16.53 -11.24
C PRO A 27 -18.40 16.13 -12.45
N LYS A 28 -17.82 15.34 -13.37
CA LYS A 28 -18.44 14.85 -14.60
C LYS A 28 -18.48 13.34 -14.60
N GLY A 29 -19.42 12.76 -15.37
CA GLY A 29 -19.51 11.31 -15.51
C GLY A 29 -19.60 10.63 -14.14
N ARG A 30 -18.68 9.74 -13.84
CA ARG A 30 -18.58 8.98 -12.59
C ARG A 30 -17.65 9.60 -11.54
N ASP A 31 -17.25 10.85 -11.72
CA ASP A 31 -16.37 11.52 -10.76
C ASP A 31 -17.12 11.96 -9.50
N LEU A 32 -16.43 11.84 -8.39
CA LEU A 32 -16.75 12.42 -7.09
C LEU A 32 -15.84 13.64 -6.86
N LEU A 33 -16.37 14.74 -6.38
CA LEU A 33 -15.59 15.81 -5.78
C LEU A 33 -15.46 15.49 -4.30
N ILE A 34 -14.24 15.22 -3.86
CA ILE A 34 -13.95 14.87 -2.46
C ILE A 34 -13.33 16.08 -1.77
N ARG A 35 -13.88 16.46 -0.62
CA ARG A 35 -13.20 17.31 0.35
C ARG A 35 -12.28 16.43 1.17
N VAL A 36 -10.99 16.52 0.90
CA VAL A 36 -9.96 15.70 1.54
C VAL A 36 -9.84 16.08 3.02
N ARG A 37 -9.78 15.09 3.88
CA ARG A 37 -9.65 15.25 5.34
C ARG A 37 -8.31 14.75 5.86
N ALA A 38 -7.77 13.72 5.26
CA ALA A 38 -6.46 13.18 5.58
C ALA A 38 -5.84 12.52 4.35
N VAL A 39 -4.52 12.52 4.31
CA VAL A 39 -3.70 11.84 3.30
C VAL A 39 -2.63 11.01 4.01
N ALA A 40 -2.15 9.95 3.36
CA ALA A 40 -0.99 9.20 3.82
C ALA A 40 0.14 9.26 2.79
N VAL A 41 1.37 9.31 3.28
CA VAL A 41 2.58 9.37 2.46
C VAL A 41 3.11 7.96 2.24
N ASN A 42 3.44 7.64 1.00
CA ASN A 42 3.94 6.34 0.58
C ASN A 42 5.27 6.48 -0.18
N PRO A 43 6.08 5.42 -0.31
CA PRO A 43 7.25 5.42 -1.19
C PRO A 43 6.91 5.86 -2.63
N ARG A 44 5.69 5.60 -3.09
CA ARG A 44 5.18 6.05 -4.38
C ARG A 44 5.25 7.57 -4.57
N ASP A 45 4.99 8.35 -3.53
CA ASP A 45 5.09 9.82 -3.58
C ASP A 45 6.51 10.27 -3.90
N LEU A 46 7.52 9.59 -3.32
CA LEU A 46 8.93 9.87 -3.60
C LEU A 46 9.30 9.56 -5.05
N LYS A 47 8.82 8.43 -5.58
CA LYS A 47 9.03 8.04 -6.99
C LYS A 47 8.36 9.03 -7.95
N SER A 48 7.13 9.44 -7.63
CA SER A 48 6.41 10.44 -8.44
C SER A 48 7.12 11.79 -8.45
N ARG A 49 7.60 12.26 -7.31
CA ARG A 49 8.39 13.50 -7.22
C ARG A 49 9.64 13.48 -8.10
N ARG A 50 10.28 12.32 -8.23
CA ARG A 50 11.50 12.15 -9.05
C ARG A 50 11.21 12.05 -10.54
N ASN A 51 10.13 11.37 -10.91
CA ASN A 51 9.94 10.84 -12.26
C ASN A 51 8.79 11.48 -13.03
N ILE A 52 7.81 12.13 -12.38
CA ILE A 52 6.70 12.77 -13.07
C ILE A 52 7.10 14.18 -13.49
N SER A 53 7.06 14.44 -14.78
CA SER A 53 7.26 15.79 -15.32
C SER A 53 5.93 16.52 -15.38
N PRO A 54 5.83 17.72 -14.78
CA PRO A 54 4.66 18.57 -14.91
C PRO A 54 4.38 18.92 -16.38
N SER A 55 3.11 19.00 -16.76
CA SER A 55 2.73 19.56 -18.05
C SER A 55 2.92 21.10 -18.05
N ALA A 56 3.19 21.68 -19.21
CA ALA A 56 3.47 23.11 -19.31
C ALA A 56 2.39 23.96 -18.62
N GLY A 57 2.81 24.77 -17.64
CA GLY A 57 1.95 25.69 -16.91
C GLY A 57 1.08 25.06 -15.80
N ASN A 58 1.22 23.76 -15.51
CA ASN A 58 0.48 23.11 -14.44
C ASN A 58 1.43 22.35 -13.50
N PRO A 59 1.37 22.55 -12.19
CA PRO A 59 2.14 21.77 -11.24
C PRO A 59 1.57 20.35 -11.10
N VAL A 60 2.38 19.43 -10.58
CA VAL A 60 1.91 18.12 -10.13
C VAL A 60 1.50 18.23 -8.67
N VAL A 61 0.24 17.97 -8.35
CA VAL A 61 -0.22 17.75 -6.98
C VAL A 61 0.04 16.31 -6.60
N MET A 62 0.72 16.09 -5.49
CA MET A 62 1.09 14.77 -4.98
C MET A 62 -0.04 14.12 -4.18
N GLY A 63 0.20 12.89 -3.73
CA GLY A 63 -0.68 12.15 -2.82
C GLY A 63 -1.52 11.08 -3.52
N TYR A 64 -1.33 9.82 -3.06
CA TYR A 64 -1.97 8.63 -3.65
C TYR A 64 -2.78 7.85 -2.63
N ASP A 65 -2.97 8.39 -1.45
CA ASP A 65 -3.70 7.72 -0.37
C ASP A 65 -4.47 8.77 0.41
N ALA A 66 -5.79 8.66 0.45
CA ALA A 66 -6.62 9.69 1.04
C ALA A 66 -7.92 9.17 1.65
N SER A 67 -8.46 9.99 2.53
CA SER A 67 -9.83 9.88 3.03
C SER A 67 -10.49 11.26 3.07
N GLY A 68 -11.80 11.30 2.91
CA GLY A 68 -12.52 12.57 2.88
C GLY A 68 -14.03 12.39 2.87
N VAL A 69 -14.71 13.46 2.51
CA VAL A 69 -16.18 13.53 2.43
C VAL A 69 -16.56 13.88 0.99
N VAL A 70 -17.51 13.17 0.43
CA VAL A 70 -18.08 13.49 -0.87
C VAL A 70 -18.79 14.84 -0.79
N GLU A 71 -18.32 15.82 -1.54
CA GLU A 71 -18.91 17.17 -1.62
C GLU A 71 -19.98 17.26 -2.72
N ALA A 72 -19.68 16.68 -3.89
CA ALA A 72 -20.56 16.64 -5.05
C ALA A 72 -20.29 15.39 -5.89
N THR A 73 -21.24 15.01 -6.73
CA THR A 73 -21.19 13.85 -7.61
C THR A 73 -21.45 14.23 -9.06
N GLY A 74 -20.79 13.56 -9.99
CA GLY A 74 -21.10 13.63 -11.41
C GLY A 74 -22.45 12.96 -11.74
N PRO A 75 -23.01 13.24 -12.92
CA PRO A 75 -24.36 12.78 -13.27
C PRO A 75 -24.49 11.24 -13.40
N ASP A 76 -23.39 10.51 -13.64
CA ASP A 76 -23.41 9.06 -13.83
C ASP A 76 -23.02 8.28 -12.55
N VAL A 77 -22.81 8.98 -11.43
CA VAL A 77 -22.47 8.38 -10.13
C VAL A 77 -23.69 7.65 -9.57
N THR A 78 -23.47 6.41 -9.14
CA THR A 78 -24.51 5.52 -8.60
C THR A 78 -24.17 4.92 -7.24
N LEU A 79 -22.89 4.94 -6.86
CA LEU A 79 -22.39 4.26 -5.64
C LEU A 79 -22.34 5.18 -4.42
N PHE A 80 -22.29 6.50 -4.62
CA PHE A 80 -22.06 7.47 -3.55
C PHE A 80 -22.98 8.68 -3.69
N ARG A 81 -23.14 9.40 -2.59
CA ARG A 81 -23.89 10.66 -2.50
C ARG A 81 -23.13 11.71 -1.68
N PRO A 82 -23.41 13.00 -1.84
CA PRO A 82 -22.85 14.04 -0.99
C PRO A 82 -23.08 13.73 0.49
N GLY A 83 -22.01 13.92 1.29
CA GLY A 83 -21.96 13.61 2.72
C GLY A 83 -21.38 12.23 3.05
N ASP A 84 -21.22 11.32 2.10
CA ASP A 84 -20.61 10.02 2.35
C ASP A 84 -19.12 10.18 2.72
N HIS A 85 -18.69 9.42 3.74
CA HIS A 85 -17.28 9.35 4.15
C HIS A 85 -16.58 8.27 3.35
N VAL A 86 -15.49 8.63 2.70
CA VAL A 86 -14.80 7.75 1.74
C VAL A 86 -13.30 7.68 2.00
N PHE A 87 -12.68 6.64 1.45
CA PHE A 87 -11.23 6.46 1.41
C PHE A 87 -10.84 5.81 0.08
N TYR A 88 -9.66 6.09 -0.43
CA TYR A 88 -9.25 5.63 -1.76
C TYR A 88 -7.75 5.77 -1.99
N ALA A 89 -7.21 4.94 -2.88
CA ALA A 89 -5.94 5.20 -3.54
C ALA A 89 -6.17 5.99 -4.83
N GLY A 90 -5.34 6.99 -5.08
CA GLY A 90 -5.38 7.79 -6.30
C GLY A 90 -4.79 7.05 -7.50
N VAL A 91 -4.82 7.71 -8.66
CA VAL A 91 -4.26 7.23 -9.92
C VAL A 91 -3.12 8.13 -10.41
N LEU A 92 -2.28 7.62 -11.32
CA LEU A 92 -1.06 8.32 -11.74
C LEU A 92 -1.28 9.39 -12.82
N ASP A 93 -2.38 9.31 -13.53
CA ASP A 93 -2.72 10.18 -14.66
C ASP A 93 -3.63 11.35 -14.27
N ARG A 94 -3.88 11.52 -12.96
CA ARG A 94 -4.69 12.63 -12.40
C ARG A 94 -3.92 13.32 -11.28
N GLN A 95 -4.35 14.54 -10.93
CA GLN A 95 -3.82 15.28 -9.78
C GLN A 95 -4.06 14.51 -8.48
N GLY A 96 -3.07 14.54 -7.57
CA GLY A 96 -3.09 13.80 -6.33
C GLY A 96 -3.95 14.42 -5.22
N ALA A 97 -3.93 13.77 -4.06
CA ALA A 97 -4.77 14.07 -2.91
C ALA A 97 -4.20 15.12 -1.94
N ASN A 98 -2.95 15.57 -2.12
CA ASN A 98 -2.36 16.60 -1.25
C ASN A 98 -2.94 17.99 -1.57
N ALA A 99 -4.27 18.10 -1.49
CA ALA A 99 -5.04 19.30 -1.75
C ALA A 99 -6.32 19.31 -0.90
N GLU A 100 -6.96 20.46 -0.77
CA GLU A 100 -8.23 20.55 -0.03
C GLU A 100 -9.36 19.77 -0.72
N PHE A 101 -9.30 19.65 -2.08
CA PHE A 101 -10.29 18.93 -2.88
C PHE A 101 -9.63 18.13 -3.99
N GLN A 102 -10.21 16.97 -4.30
CA GLN A 102 -9.78 16.12 -5.40
C GLN A 102 -10.99 15.55 -6.16
N LEU A 103 -10.83 15.38 -7.48
CA LEU A 103 -11.76 14.63 -8.32
C LEU A 103 -11.28 13.18 -8.41
N VAL A 104 -12.17 12.23 -8.08
CA VAL A 104 -11.87 10.78 -8.05
C VAL A 104 -13.03 10.01 -8.68
N ASP A 105 -12.73 8.98 -9.45
CA ASP A 105 -13.76 8.08 -10.00
C ASP A 105 -14.38 7.23 -8.88
N GLU A 106 -15.70 7.13 -8.86
CA GLU A 106 -16.43 6.34 -7.85
C GLU A 106 -16.00 4.88 -7.80
N ARG A 107 -15.54 4.30 -8.92
CA ARG A 107 -15.18 2.87 -9.03
C ARG A 107 -13.89 2.49 -8.30
N ILE A 108 -13.04 3.47 -7.98
CA ILE A 108 -11.81 3.28 -7.19
C ILE A 108 -11.93 3.83 -5.77
N THR A 109 -13.15 4.14 -5.34
CA THR A 109 -13.43 4.73 -4.04
C THR A 109 -14.19 3.73 -3.17
N GLY A 110 -13.86 3.65 -1.89
CA GLY A 110 -14.54 2.82 -0.90
C GLY A 110 -15.24 3.66 0.18
N ILE A 111 -16.29 3.10 0.80
CA ILE A 111 -16.89 3.69 2.01
C ILE A 111 -15.90 3.56 3.16
N LYS A 112 -15.57 4.67 3.81
CA LYS A 112 -14.72 4.68 5.00
C LYS A 112 -15.40 3.91 6.15
N PRO A 113 -14.74 2.90 6.75
CA PRO A 113 -15.27 2.25 7.93
C PRO A 113 -15.56 3.24 9.05
N ALA A 114 -16.73 3.16 9.67
CA ALA A 114 -17.18 4.09 10.71
C ALA A 114 -16.23 4.10 11.93
N ALA A 115 -15.63 2.95 12.24
CA ALA A 115 -14.71 2.77 13.37
C ALA A 115 -13.33 3.44 13.17
N LEU A 116 -12.96 3.81 11.94
CA LEU A 116 -11.68 4.47 11.66
C LEU A 116 -11.83 5.99 11.65
N SER A 117 -10.84 6.71 12.18
CA SER A 117 -10.68 8.14 11.92
C SER A 117 -10.34 8.37 10.44
N PHE A 118 -10.37 9.61 9.96
CA PHE A 118 -9.94 9.92 8.59
C PHE A 118 -8.46 9.61 8.39
N GLU A 119 -7.62 9.92 9.38
CA GLU A 119 -6.18 9.68 9.34
C GLU A 119 -5.87 8.17 9.25
N ALA A 120 -6.51 7.36 10.10
CA ALA A 120 -6.35 5.92 10.06
C ALA A 120 -6.89 5.31 8.75
N ALA A 121 -8.01 5.81 8.24
CA ALA A 121 -8.58 5.35 6.98
C ALA A 121 -7.69 5.71 5.77
N ALA A 122 -7.07 6.90 5.76
CA ALA A 122 -6.17 7.32 4.68
C ALA A 122 -4.93 6.42 4.55
N SER A 123 -4.47 5.75 5.60
CA SER A 123 -3.27 4.90 5.55
C SER A 123 -3.51 3.50 4.98
N VAL A 124 -4.76 3.15 4.65
CA VAL A 124 -5.14 1.80 4.26
C VAL A 124 -5.14 1.55 2.75
N PRO A 125 -5.68 2.42 1.89
CA PRO A 125 -6.06 2.05 0.52
C PRO A 125 -4.90 1.53 -0.33
N LEU A 126 -3.81 2.29 -0.46
CA LEU A 126 -2.68 1.89 -1.31
C LEU A 126 -2.00 0.62 -0.79
N THR A 127 -1.71 0.57 0.49
CA THR A 127 -1.06 -0.60 1.11
C THR A 127 -1.99 -1.80 1.14
N GLY A 128 -3.29 -1.59 1.38
CA GLY A 128 -4.31 -2.64 1.39
C GLY A 128 -4.54 -3.25 0.01
N LEU A 129 -4.69 -2.44 -1.03
CA LEU A 129 -4.84 -2.90 -2.42
C LEU A 129 -3.60 -3.67 -2.88
N THR A 130 -2.41 -3.14 -2.61
CA THR A 130 -1.14 -3.81 -2.96
C THR A 130 -1.01 -5.16 -2.25
N ALA A 131 -1.32 -5.20 -0.95
CA ALA A 131 -1.26 -6.43 -0.17
C ALA A 131 -2.30 -7.45 -0.64
N TRP A 132 -3.53 -7.02 -0.90
CA TRP A 132 -4.61 -7.88 -1.37
C TRP A 132 -4.28 -8.50 -2.72
N GLU A 133 -3.97 -7.68 -3.72
CA GLU A 133 -3.64 -8.18 -5.06
C GLU A 133 -2.45 -9.15 -5.01
N MET A 134 -1.39 -8.79 -4.27
CA MET A 134 -0.23 -9.67 -4.18
C MET A 134 -0.57 -11.00 -3.50
N LEU A 135 -1.27 -11.00 -2.38
CA LEU A 135 -1.58 -12.23 -1.65
C LEU A 135 -2.53 -13.14 -2.43
N PHE A 136 -3.64 -12.61 -2.92
CA PHE A 136 -4.74 -13.44 -3.43
C PHE A 136 -4.69 -13.62 -4.94
N ASP A 137 -4.33 -12.59 -5.71
CA ASP A 137 -4.30 -12.69 -7.18
C ASP A 137 -2.95 -13.21 -7.70
N ARG A 138 -1.82 -12.73 -7.17
CA ARG A 138 -0.48 -13.10 -7.65
C ARG A 138 0.07 -14.34 -6.97
N LEU A 139 0.12 -14.36 -5.65
CA LEU A 139 0.59 -15.51 -4.87
C LEU A 139 -0.47 -16.61 -4.72
N GLN A 140 -1.73 -16.32 -5.05
CA GLN A 140 -2.87 -17.24 -4.98
C GLN A 140 -3.00 -17.92 -3.61
N LEU A 141 -2.97 -17.10 -2.56
CA LEU A 141 -3.28 -17.55 -1.22
C LEU A 141 -4.78 -17.87 -1.12
N SER A 142 -5.13 -18.99 -0.52
CA SER A 142 -6.52 -19.43 -0.42
C SER A 142 -7.19 -18.84 0.84
N VAL A 143 -8.37 -18.28 0.67
CA VAL A 143 -9.20 -17.86 1.80
C VAL A 143 -9.61 -19.11 2.59
N ASN A 144 -9.38 -19.10 3.91
CA ASN A 144 -9.58 -20.21 4.85
C ASN A 144 -8.76 -21.48 4.56
N GLY A 145 -7.78 -21.43 3.65
CA GLY A 145 -6.92 -22.53 3.23
C GLY A 145 -5.45 -22.37 3.63
N ASP A 146 -4.59 -23.21 3.04
CA ASP A 146 -3.13 -23.18 3.09
C ASP A 146 -2.49 -23.46 4.46
N ALA A 147 -3.17 -24.27 5.33
CA ALA A 147 -2.63 -24.62 6.65
C ALA A 147 -1.33 -25.43 6.61
N ASP A 148 -1.08 -26.14 5.51
CA ASP A 148 0.10 -26.96 5.23
C ASP A 148 1.19 -26.20 4.45
N GLN A 149 1.11 -24.87 4.38
CA GLN A 149 2.00 -23.99 3.65
C GLN A 149 2.53 -22.86 4.53
N THR A 150 3.61 -22.23 4.06
CA THR A 150 4.19 -21.05 4.73
C THR A 150 4.34 -19.90 3.74
N LEU A 151 3.93 -18.71 4.18
CA LEU A 151 4.17 -17.42 3.56
C LEU A 151 5.36 -16.75 4.27
N LEU A 152 6.39 -16.39 3.52
CA LEU A 152 7.48 -15.52 3.99
C LEU A 152 7.24 -14.10 3.51
N MET A 153 7.26 -13.15 4.46
CA MET A 153 7.18 -11.70 4.21
C MET A 153 8.53 -11.04 4.43
N LEU A 154 9.21 -10.66 3.36
CA LEU A 154 10.44 -9.87 3.47
C LEU A 154 10.13 -8.38 3.70
N GLY A 155 10.84 -7.76 4.65
CA GLY A 155 10.60 -6.37 5.05
C GLY A 155 9.36 -6.20 5.93
N GLY A 156 9.04 -7.17 6.78
CA GLY A 156 7.77 -7.35 7.50
C GLY A 156 7.23 -6.14 8.28
N ALA A 157 8.06 -5.14 8.59
CA ALA A 157 7.64 -3.93 9.31
C ALA A 157 7.29 -2.73 8.38
N GLY A 158 7.36 -2.89 7.06
CA GLY A 158 6.93 -1.88 6.10
C GLY A 158 5.40 -1.77 6.01
N GLY A 159 4.89 -0.72 5.38
CA GLY A 159 3.43 -0.47 5.26
C GLY A 159 2.68 -1.61 4.56
N VAL A 160 3.13 -2.04 3.39
CA VAL A 160 2.50 -3.16 2.66
C VAL A 160 2.63 -4.49 3.38
N PRO A 161 3.84 -4.91 3.88
CA PRO A 161 3.97 -6.14 4.65
C PRO A 161 3.11 -6.18 5.91
N CYS A 162 3.01 -5.08 6.63
CA CYS A 162 2.16 -4.98 7.82
C CYS A 162 0.70 -5.27 7.47
N MET A 163 0.19 -4.70 6.39
CA MET A 163 -1.17 -4.97 5.90
C MET A 163 -1.30 -6.43 5.41
N ALA A 164 -0.33 -6.93 4.66
CA ALA A 164 -0.34 -8.29 4.13
C ALA A 164 -0.33 -9.37 5.25
N ILE A 165 0.46 -9.18 6.30
CA ILE A 165 0.47 -10.08 7.46
C ILE A 165 -0.91 -10.13 8.12
N GLN A 166 -1.54 -8.97 8.35
CA GLN A 166 -2.87 -8.90 8.96
C GLN A 166 -3.95 -9.56 8.08
N LEU A 167 -3.94 -9.29 6.78
CA LEU A 167 -4.86 -9.92 5.82
C LEU A 167 -4.66 -11.44 5.77
N ALA A 168 -3.42 -11.91 5.61
CA ALA A 168 -3.12 -13.33 5.59
C ALA A 168 -3.52 -14.02 6.89
N ARG A 169 -3.26 -13.39 8.03
CA ARG A 169 -3.63 -13.91 9.36
C ARG A 169 -5.14 -14.02 9.57
N THR A 170 -5.90 -13.08 9.02
CA THR A 170 -7.35 -13.02 9.20
C THR A 170 -8.09 -13.91 8.20
N LEU A 171 -7.61 -13.98 6.95
CA LEU A 171 -8.35 -14.57 5.84
C LEU A 171 -7.84 -15.95 5.41
N SER A 172 -6.68 -16.40 5.91
CA SER A 172 -6.13 -17.72 5.57
C SER A 172 -5.67 -18.48 6.83
N ARG A 173 -5.18 -19.70 6.63
CA ARG A 173 -4.57 -20.53 7.68
C ARG A 173 -3.08 -20.72 7.48
N VAL A 174 -2.49 -20.01 6.53
CA VAL A 174 -1.08 -20.11 6.18
C VAL A 174 -0.18 -19.79 7.39
N ASN A 175 0.93 -20.49 7.51
CA ASN A 175 1.96 -20.11 8.47
C ASN A 175 2.68 -18.87 7.97
N ILE A 176 2.87 -17.86 8.82
CA ILE A 176 3.42 -16.57 8.44
C ILE A 176 4.77 -16.37 9.11
N ILE A 177 5.80 -16.20 8.32
CA ILE A 177 7.12 -15.73 8.74
C ILE A 177 7.23 -14.27 8.26
N GLY A 178 7.48 -13.34 9.17
CA GLY A 178 7.91 -11.99 8.83
C GLY A 178 9.42 -11.83 9.04
N THR A 179 10.04 -10.86 8.38
CA THR A 179 11.46 -10.56 8.64
C THR A 179 11.66 -9.17 9.20
N ALA A 180 12.52 -9.06 10.22
CA ALA A 180 12.90 -7.79 10.83
C ALA A 180 14.24 -7.93 11.54
N SER A 181 15.10 -6.91 11.47
CA SER A 181 16.43 -6.92 12.10
C SER A 181 16.53 -6.08 13.36
N ARG A 182 15.58 -5.15 13.59
CA ARG A 182 15.57 -4.29 14.79
C ARG A 182 14.50 -4.74 15.76
N GLN A 183 14.79 -4.65 17.07
CA GLN A 183 13.90 -5.14 18.12
C GLN A 183 12.48 -4.53 18.07
N GLU A 184 12.36 -3.25 17.73
CA GLU A 184 11.08 -2.57 17.57
C GLU A 184 10.30 -3.17 16.40
N SER A 185 10.95 -3.37 15.25
CA SER A 185 10.36 -3.99 14.06
C SER A 185 9.94 -5.44 14.33
N VAL A 186 10.74 -6.20 15.09
CA VAL A 186 10.38 -7.57 15.51
C VAL A 186 9.09 -7.57 16.33
N ARG A 187 8.98 -6.64 17.30
CA ARG A 187 7.74 -6.52 18.09
C ARG A 187 6.53 -6.16 17.24
N ALA A 188 6.71 -5.22 16.31
CA ALA A 188 5.66 -4.80 15.39
C ALA A 188 5.18 -5.97 14.50
N VAL A 189 6.10 -6.68 13.85
CA VAL A 189 5.79 -7.82 12.97
C VAL A 189 5.04 -8.93 13.72
N ARG A 190 5.44 -9.23 14.95
CA ARG A 190 4.69 -10.16 15.81
C ARG A 190 3.30 -9.62 16.16
N GLY A 191 3.19 -8.34 16.47
CA GLY A 191 1.92 -7.67 16.79
C GLY A 191 0.94 -7.68 15.61
N PHE A 192 1.42 -7.66 14.36
CA PHE A 192 0.59 -7.80 13.18
C PHE A 192 0.07 -9.22 12.94
N GLY A 193 0.62 -10.23 13.63
CA GLY A 193 0.14 -11.60 13.58
C GLY A 193 1.08 -12.61 12.91
N ALA A 194 2.34 -12.26 12.64
CA ALA A 194 3.34 -13.22 12.17
C ALA A 194 3.60 -14.28 13.25
N HIS A 195 3.62 -15.56 12.84
CA HIS A 195 3.91 -16.68 13.73
C HIS A 195 5.39 -16.74 14.13
N TYR A 196 6.27 -16.40 13.17
CA TYR A 196 7.71 -16.39 13.34
C TYR A 196 8.28 -15.08 12.80
N VAL A 197 9.39 -14.64 13.38
CA VAL A 197 10.15 -13.47 12.89
C VAL A 197 11.61 -13.87 12.75
N LEU A 198 12.16 -13.73 11.54
CA LEU A 198 13.55 -14.00 11.21
C LEU A 198 14.31 -12.70 10.98
N ASP A 199 15.63 -12.74 11.18
CA ASP A 199 16.51 -11.60 10.93
C ASP A 199 17.01 -11.62 9.49
N HIS A 200 16.55 -10.69 8.67
CA HIS A 200 16.97 -10.55 7.27
C HIS A 200 18.39 -9.96 7.10
N SER A 201 19.05 -9.53 8.15
CA SER A 201 20.46 -9.13 8.10
C SER A 201 21.41 -10.33 8.10
N CYS A 202 20.88 -11.53 8.35
CA CYS A 202 21.60 -12.80 8.35
C CYS A 202 21.01 -13.75 7.28
N ALA A 203 21.76 -14.80 6.93
CA ALA A 203 21.26 -15.86 6.05
C ALA A 203 19.95 -16.44 6.58
N LEU A 204 18.92 -16.56 5.73
CA LEU A 204 17.60 -17.04 6.13
C LEU A 204 17.52 -18.56 6.22
N ALA A 205 18.23 -19.31 5.36
CA ALA A 205 18.14 -20.76 5.31
C ALA A 205 18.46 -21.47 6.64
N PRO A 206 19.54 -21.14 7.38
CA PRO A 206 19.79 -21.72 8.70
C PRO A 206 18.71 -21.38 9.72
N GLN A 207 18.14 -20.18 9.67
CA GLN A 207 17.07 -19.75 10.56
C GLN A 207 15.79 -20.52 10.26
N VAL A 208 15.40 -20.68 8.99
CA VAL A 208 14.25 -21.49 8.57
C VAL A 208 14.44 -22.95 9.03
N ALA A 209 15.62 -23.53 8.82
CA ALA A 209 15.92 -24.91 9.22
C ALA A 209 15.80 -25.15 10.74
N SER A 210 15.97 -24.10 11.56
CA SER A 210 15.79 -24.18 13.01
C SER A 210 14.32 -24.21 13.46
N LEU A 211 13.37 -23.90 12.58
CA LEU A 211 11.94 -23.90 12.88
C LEU A 211 11.37 -25.30 12.72
N ALA A 212 11.38 -26.10 13.78
CA ALA A 212 10.89 -27.47 13.75
C ALA A 212 9.39 -27.55 13.38
N GLY A 213 9.06 -28.45 12.45
CA GLY A 213 7.67 -28.70 12.03
C GLY A 213 7.05 -27.60 11.18
N LEU A 214 7.85 -26.63 10.70
CA LEU A 214 7.35 -25.61 9.78
C LEU A 214 6.98 -26.26 8.43
N PRO A 215 5.76 -26.04 7.91
CA PRO A 215 5.42 -26.42 6.54
C PRO A 215 6.30 -25.73 5.51
N PRO A 216 6.44 -26.27 4.28
CA PRO A 216 7.29 -25.71 3.25
C PRO A 216 6.91 -24.26 2.93
N ILE A 217 7.92 -23.43 2.67
CA ILE A 217 7.72 -22.05 2.20
C ILE A 217 7.33 -22.08 0.73
N THR A 218 6.05 -21.99 0.46
CA THR A 218 5.49 -22.02 -0.90
C THR A 218 5.16 -20.65 -1.45
N ARG A 219 5.19 -19.62 -0.62
CA ARG A 219 4.89 -18.23 -0.99
C ARG A 219 5.92 -17.30 -0.37
N ILE A 220 6.50 -16.44 -1.18
CA ILE A 220 7.38 -15.36 -0.72
C ILE A 220 6.83 -14.04 -1.26
N PHE A 221 6.60 -13.08 -0.38
CA PHE A 221 6.25 -11.72 -0.71
C PHE A 221 7.39 -10.80 -0.30
N SER A 222 8.07 -10.21 -1.28
CA SER A 222 9.19 -9.29 -1.03
C SER A 222 8.81 -7.86 -1.35
N THR A 223 9.16 -6.94 -0.45
CA THR A 223 9.00 -5.50 -0.62
C THR A 223 10.34 -4.81 -0.91
N TYR A 224 11.38 -5.56 -1.11
CA TYR A 224 12.67 -5.08 -1.60
C TYR A 224 13.41 -6.22 -2.32
N THR A 225 14.21 -5.84 -3.30
CA THR A 225 15.01 -6.81 -4.08
C THR A 225 16.47 -6.36 -4.09
N THR A 226 17.32 -7.21 -3.52
CA THR A 226 18.77 -7.11 -3.60
C THR A 226 19.33 -8.44 -4.08
N PRO A 227 20.55 -8.51 -4.64
CA PRO A 227 21.18 -9.78 -5.00
C PRO A 227 21.14 -10.81 -3.86
N SER A 228 21.50 -10.41 -2.64
CA SER A 228 21.48 -11.28 -1.47
C SER A 228 20.06 -11.70 -1.05
N ALA A 229 19.07 -10.81 -1.18
CA ALA A 229 17.68 -11.17 -0.91
C ALA A 229 17.18 -12.21 -1.92
N TRP A 230 17.56 -12.09 -3.19
CA TRP A 230 17.20 -13.05 -4.22
C TRP A 230 17.81 -14.43 -3.97
N GLU A 231 19.10 -14.50 -3.62
CA GLU A 231 19.79 -15.75 -3.25
C GLU A 231 19.11 -16.42 -2.06
N ASN A 232 18.82 -15.68 -1.00
CA ASN A 232 18.10 -16.19 0.16
C ASN A 232 16.71 -16.74 -0.22
N MET A 233 15.95 -16.04 -1.06
CA MET A 233 14.63 -16.49 -1.50
C MET A 233 14.72 -17.77 -2.32
N ALA A 234 15.67 -17.86 -3.25
CA ALA A 234 15.86 -19.03 -4.12
C ALA A 234 16.29 -20.28 -3.32
N GLU A 235 17.04 -20.11 -2.24
CA GLU A 235 17.52 -21.21 -1.39
C GLU A 235 16.39 -21.84 -0.55
N ILE A 236 15.41 -21.02 -0.10
CA ILE A 236 14.41 -21.46 0.88
C ILE A 236 13.02 -21.72 0.30
N ILE A 237 12.77 -21.29 -0.95
CA ILE A 237 11.46 -21.54 -1.58
C ILE A 237 11.32 -23.02 -1.96
N ALA A 238 10.17 -23.60 -1.64
CA ALA A 238 9.86 -24.97 -2.03
C ALA A 238 9.65 -25.09 -3.56
N PRO A 239 9.85 -26.28 -4.14
CA PRO A 239 9.49 -26.54 -5.54
C PRO A 239 8.05 -26.09 -5.84
N GLN A 240 7.85 -25.48 -7.03
CA GLN A 240 6.56 -24.89 -7.45
C GLN A 240 6.08 -23.70 -6.60
N GLY A 241 6.90 -23.21 -5.68
CA GLY A 241 6.59 -22.01 -4.91
C GLY A 241 6.54 -20.75 -5.77
N ARG A 242 5.94 -19.69 -5.24
CA ARG A 242 5.75 -18.40 -5.92
C ARG A 242 6.45 -17.28 -5.15
N ILE A 243 7.13 -16.43 -5.91
CA ILE A 243 7.75 -15.21 -5.38
C ILE A 243 7.05 -14.01 -6.00
N GLY A 244 6.49 -13.14 -5.16
CA GLY A 244 5.91 -11.87 -5.54
C GLY A 244 6.81 -10.72 -5.12
N LEU A 245 7.13 -9.83 -6.07
CA LEU A 245 7.98 -8.66 -5.87
C LEU A 245 7.17 -7.39 -6.13
N ILE A 246 7.31 -6.39 -5.26
CA ILE A 246 6.70 -5.07 -5.45
C ILE A 246 7.73 -3.94 -5.46
N ASP A 247 9.00 -4.30 -5.43
CA ASP A 247 10.10 -3.37 -5.59
C ASP A 247 10.43 -3.20 -7.08
N ASP A 248 10.96 -2.03 -7.45
CA ASP A 248 11.39 -1.63 -8.78
C ASP A 248 12.84 -1.15 -8.77
#